data_856bc220ff30215df2646dcf2141bfab
#
_entry.id   856bc220ff30215df2646dcf2141bfab
#
_cell.length_a   1.000
_cell.length_b   1.000
_cell.length_c   1.000
_cell.angle_alpha   90.00
_cell.angle_beta   90.00
_cell.angle_gamma   90.00
#
_symmetry.space_group_name_H-M   'P 1'
#
loop_
_entity.id
_entity.type
_entity.pdbx_description
1 polymer ?
#
loop_
_entity_poly.entity_id
_entity_poly.type
_entity_poly.pdbx_seq_one_letter_code
_entity_poly.pdbx_strand_id
1 'polypeptide(L)'
;MGHEAGDELLRAVAQRLVSTVRDTDTVSIEPRQINIDHHIPGESVVARLAGDEFMLIVTDIQSQEQAASVAERIRVSVMEPYVISGMECTVGVSIGICLYPDNSQNAEDLITSADMAMYEAKNHGKNTYRFFNPELSRTAELKVLLDNAIRVAIPNGELHLMFQPQFRLTDGKLVGAEALLRWNHPELGTLAPDEFIRQAEANGKICELDDWVLEAVIDQLQIWENKDLHAIPIALNFSAAQASRPSLALAITRIAGNNRRFLRQLEIEITETSAIENIDIVTSNIKALKEMDIKIAMDDFGAGHSSLTLLTRCAIDTLKIDRNVTREIKTCLLYTSPSPRDRTRSRMPSSA
;
A
#
# COMPACT_ATOMS: atom_id res chain seq x y z
N MET A 1 29.01 -8.50 8.69
CA MET A 1 30.29 -8.04 8.10
C MET A 1 30.69 -6.75 8.80
N GLY A 2 31.98 -6.53 9.12
CA GLY A 2 32.45 -5.30 9.80
C GLY A 2 32.50 -4.10 8.82
N HIS A 3 32.82 -2.92 9.34
CA HIS A 3 32.92 -1.67 8.55
C HIS A 3 33.91 -1.77 7.37
N GLU A 4 35.01 -2.50 7.52
CA GLU A 4 36.00 -2.70 6.47
C GLU A 4 35.43 -3.44 5.24
N ALA A 5 34.65 -4.50 5.46
CA ALA A 5 33.99 -5.23 4.36
C ALA A 5 32.92 -4.38 3.66
N GLY A 6 32.22 -3.51 4.41
CA GLY A 6 31.29 -2.54 3.83
C GLY A 6 31.99 -1.53 2.92
N ASP A 7 33.15 -1.01 3.34
CA ASP A 7 33.93 -0.08 2.55
C ASP A 7 34.54 -0.75 1.29
N GLU A 8 34.94 -2.03 1.40
CA GLU A 8 35.41 -2.81 0.27
C GLU A 8 34.28 -3.00 -0.78
N LEU A 9 33.08 -3.36 -0.32
CA LEU A 9 31.90 -3.49 -1.18
C LEU A 9 31.57 -2.18 -1.89
N LEU A 10 31.53 -1.07 -1.16
CA LEU A 10 31.20 0.25 -1.74
C LEU A 10 32.22 0.68 -2.79
N ARG A 11 33.52 0.38 -2.60
CA ARG A 11 34.55 0.61 -3.63
C ARG A 11 34.34 -0.27 -4.86
N ALA A 12 33.98 -1.53 -4.65
CA ALA A 12 33.68 -2.45 -5.78
C ALA A 12 32.44 -1.99 -6.56
N VAL A 13 31.39 -1.53 -5.87
CA VAL A 13 30.20 -0.94 -6.50
C VAL A 13 30.57 0.31 -7.31
N ALA A 14 31.34 1.24 -6.73
CA ALA A 14 31.79 2.43 -7.43
C ALA A 14 32.57 2.11 -8.72
N GLN A 15 33.50 1.15 -8.68
CA GLN A 15 34.25 0.71 -9.84
C GLN A 15 33.34 0.12 -10.92
N ARG A 16 32.34 -0.66 -10.50
CA ARG A 16 31.39 -1.28 -11.41
C ARG A 16 30.47 -0.24 -12.06
N LEU A 17 30.02 0.77 -11.32
CA LEU A 17 29.24 1.89 -11.86
C LEU A 17 30.03 2.62 -12.94
N VAL A 18 31.30 2.95 -12.66
CA VAL A 18 32.19 3.62 -13.63
C VAL A 18 32.37 2.79 -14.90
N SER A 19 32.62 1.49 -14.78
CA SER A 19 32.82 0.59 -15.94
C SER A 19 31.53 0.34 -16.74
N THR A 20 30.37 0.53 -16.12
CA THR A 20 29.06 0.28 -16.76
C THR A 20 28.62 1.46 -17.61
N VAL A 21 29.04 2.67 -17.29
CA VAL A 21 28.81 3.86 -18.10
C VAL A 21 29.73 3.76 -19.33
N ARG A 22 29.19 3.90 -20.55
CA ARG A 22 29.92 3.58 -21.81
C ARG A 22 31.09 4.52 -22.09
N ASP A 23 32.02 4.08 -22.96
CA ASP A 23 33.17 4.87 -23.44
C ASP A 23 32.79 6.16 -24.18
N THR A 24 31.56 6.29 -24.68
CA THR A 24 30.98 7.54 -25.19
C THR A 24 30.59 8.51 -24.08
N ASP A 25 30.43 8.00 -22.86
CA ASP A 25 30.14 8.73 -21.65
C ASP A 25 31.46 8.81 -20.88
N THR A 26 32.34 9.75 -21.15
CA THR A 26 33.62 9.91 -20.45
C THR A 26 33.36 10.11 -18.96
N VAL A 27 34.01 9.33 -18.10
CA VAL A 27 33.70 9.31 -16.66
C VAL A 27 34.81 9.99 -15.87
N SER A 28 34.47 11.02 -15.11
CA SER A 28 35.35 11.64 -14.11
C SER A 28 35.03 11.12 -12.72
N ILE A 29 36.04 10.65 -11.97
CA ILE A 29 35.90 10.22 -10.58
C ILE A 29 36.45 11.33 -9.68
N GLU A 30 35.60 12.07 -9.00
CA GLU A 30 36.02 12.98 -7.96
C GLU A 30 35.54 12.54 -6.56
N PRO A 31 36.48 12.30 -5.61
CA PRO A 31 36.13 12.16 -4.21
C PRO A 31 36.10 13.56 -3.56
N ARG A 32 34.95 14.00 -3.16
CA ARG A 32 34.75 15.05 -2.14
C ARG A 32 34.60 16.52 -2.52
N GLN A 33 34.40 16.92 -3.70
CA GLN A 33 33.78 18.25 -3.99
C GLN A 33 33.45 18.30 -5.47
N ILE A 34 32.18 18.48 -5.80
CA ILE A 34 31.77 18.78 -7.17
C ILE A 34 32.29 20.21 -7.46
N ASN A 35 33.48 20.29 -8.02
CA ASN A 35 34.01 21.54 -8.51
C ASN A 35 33.60 21.67 -9.98
N ILE A 36 32.48 22.38 -10.21
CA ILE A 36 31.84 22.55 -11.53
C ILE A 36 32.74 23.24 -12.54
N ASP A 37 33.87 23.82 -12.12
CA ASP A 37 34.74 24.66 -12.94
C ASP A 37 35.66 23.92 -13.93
N HIS A 38 35.68 22.57 -13.92
CA HIS A 38 36.51 21.74 -14.80
C HIS A 38 35.74 20.64 -15.54
N HIS A 39 34.45 20.84 -15.78
CA HIS A 39 33.65 19.90 -16.55
C HIS A 39 34.01 19.98 -18.04
N ILE A 40 34.46 18.84 -18.61
CA ILE A 40 34.64 18.70 -20.05
C ILE A 40 33.24 18.35 -20.61
N PRO A 41 32.71 19.15 -21.58
CA PRO A 41 31.43 18.82 -22.21
C PRO A 41 31.45 17.40 -22.82
N GLY A 42 30.46 16.58 -22.45
CA GLY A 42 30.35 15.22 -22.94
C GLY A 42 30.87 14.14 -21.98
N GLU A 43 31.38 14.48 -20.80
CA GLU A 43 31.78 13.50 -19.76
C GLU A 43 30.65 13.19 -18.79
N SER A 44 30.37 11.90 -18.58
CA SER A 44 29.50 11.44 -17.50
C SER A 44 30.27 11.38 -16.17
N VAL A 45 29.59 11.69 -15.07
CA VAL A 45 30.20 11.80 -13.75
C VAL A 45 29.56 10.78 -12.81
N VAL A 46 30.41 10.07 -12.04
CA VAL A 46 29.97 9.21 -10.91
C VAL A 46 30.55 9.80 -9.62
N ALA A 47 29.68 10.16 -8.70
CA ALA A 47 30.04 10.70 -7.39
C ALA A 47 29.37 9.90 -6.25
N ARG A 48 30.06 9.70 -5.15
CA ARG A 48 29.48 9.16 -3.91
C ARG A 48 29.08 10.35 -3.03
N LEU A 49 27.77 10.44 -2.70
CA LEU A 49 27.26 11.54 -1.89
C LEU A 49 27.47 11.27 -0.40
N ALA A 50 26.92 10.19 0.12
CA ALA A 50 27.07 9.80 1.51
C ALA A 50 26.69 8.31 1.67
N GLY A 51 27.23 7.61 2.67
CA GLY A 51 26.83 6.25 2.99
C GLY A 51 26.90 5.30 1.79
N ASP A 52 25.78 4.79 1.34
CA ASP A 52 25.60 3.91 0.17
C ASP A 52 25.00 4.63 -1.04
N GLU A 53 24.95 5.96 -1.03
CA GLU A 53 24.34 6.79 -2.07
C GLU A 53 25.36 7.26 -3.10
N PHE A 54 25.03 7.04 -4.37
CA PHE A 54 25.82 7.46 -5.52
C PHE A 54 24.96 8.35 -6.41
N MET A 55 25.58 9.38 -6.97
CA MET A 55 25.00 10.25 -7.99
C MET A 55 25.73 10.02 -9.32
N LEU A 56 24.97 9.91 -10.38
CA LEU A 56 25.47 9.81 -11.75
C LEU A 56 24.89 10.95 -12.57
N ILE A 57 25.75 11.65 -13.30
CA ILE A 57 25.35 12.58 -14.34
C ILE A 57 25.72 11.92 -15.66
N VAL A 58 24.72 11.64 -16.48
CA VAL A 58 24.90 11.01 -17.79
C VAL A 58 24.54 12.04 -18.86
N THR A 59 25.49 12.30 -19.75
CA THR A 59 25.34 13.26 -20.85
C THR A 59 24.89 12.59 -22.13
N ASP A 60 24.54 13.39 -23.15
CA ASP A 60 24.15 12.93 -24.48
C ASP A 60 22.94 11.97 -24.51
N ILE A 61 22.06 12.05 -23.51
CA ILE A 61 20.77 11.36 -23.48
C ILE A 61 19.75 12.16 -24.30
N GLN A 62 19.23 11.55 -25.37
CA GLN A 62 18.29 12.21 -26.28
C GLN A 62 16.84 11.80 -26.04
N SER A 63 16.59 10.77 -25.24
CA SER A 63 15.24 10.31 -24.93
C SER A 63 15.15 9.60 -23.58
N GLN A 64 13.92 9.52 -23.06
CA GLN A 64 13.62 8.81 -21.82
C GLN A 64 13.95 7.31 -21.92
N GLU A 65 13.78 6.69 -23.10
CA GLU A 65 14.11 5.29 -23.35
C GLU A 65 15.62 5.04 -23.26
N GLN A 66 16.43 5.99 -23.71
CA GLN A 66 17.88 5.91 -23.56
C GLN A 66 18.30 5.98 -22.09
N ALA A 67 17.71 6.91 -21.32
CA ALA A 67 17.94 6.98 -19.89
C ALA A 67 17.51 5.70 -19.17
N ALA A 68 16.35 5.13 -19.54
CA ALA A 68 15.87 3.84 -19.02
C ALA A 68 16.86 2.70 -19.33
N SER A 69 17.40 2.65 -20.54
CA SER A 69 18.39 1.64 -20.96
C SER A 69 19.68 1.73 -20.14
N VAL A 70 20.15 2.95 -19.84
CA VAL A 70 21.33 3.15 -18.97
C VAL A 70 21.02 2.68 -17.55
N ALA A 71 19.88 3.07 -16.99
CA ALA A 71 19.49 2.68 -15.65
C ALA A 71 19.35 1.14 -15.51
N GLU A 72 18.75 0.48 -16.49
CA GLU A 72 18.62 -0.98 -16.49
C GLU A 72 19.98 -1.66 -16.58
N ARG A 73 20.89 -1.16 -17.42
CA ARG A 73 22.26 -1.66 -17.52
C ARG A 73 23.02 -1.53 -16.19
N ILE A 74 22.87 -0.39 -15.50
CA ILE A 74 23.43 -0.18 -14.17
C ILE A 74 22.84 -1.17 -13.17
N ARG A 75 21.51 -1.32 -13.15
CA ARG A 75 20.80 -2.21 -12.24
C ARG A 75 21.30 -3.66 -12.40
N VAL A 76 21.36 -4.16 -13.64
CA VAL A 76 21.83 -5.53 -13.93
C VAL A 76 23.27 -5.69 -13.52
N SER A 77 24.14 -4.75 -13.87
CA SER A 77 25.57 -4.80 -13.54
C SER A 77 25.81 -4.80 -12.03
N VAL A 78 25.11 -3.94 -11.26
CA VAL A 78 25.27 -3.88 -9.79
C VAL A 78 24.79 -5.16 -9.11
N MET A 79 23.81 -5.87 -9.68
CA MET A 79 23.32 -7.16 -9.14
C MET A 79 24.28 -8.34 -9.32
N GLU A 80 25.26 -8.25 -10.20
CA GLU A 80 26.23 -9.33 -10.34
C GLU A 80 26.97 -9.54 -9.01
N PRO A 81 27.33 -10.79 -8.68
CA PRO A 81 28.00 -11.12 -7.43
C PRO A 81 29.31 -10.34 -7.20
N TYR A 82 29.57 -10.02 -5.95
CA TYR A 82 30.83 -9.47 -5.46
C TYR A 82 31.53 -10.49 -4.57
N VAL A 83 32.84 -10.56 -4.64
CA VAL A 83 33.65 -11.34 -3.70
C VAL A 83 34.31 -10.40 -2.72
N ILE A 84 33.81 -10.33 -1.50
CA ILE A 84 34.26 -9.43 -0.44
C ILE A 84 34.82 -10.28 0.70
N SER A 85 36.08 -10.07 1.03
CA SER A 85 36.79 -10.86 2.07
C SER A 85 36.63 -12.38 1.91
N GLY A 86 36.58 -12.86 0.64
CA GLY A 86 36.47 -14.29 0.29
C GLY A 86 35.02 -14.85 0.36
N MET A 87 34.03 -14.01 0.60
CA MET A 87 32.60 -14.38 0.59
C MET A 87 31.89 -13.74 -0.60
N GLU A 88 31.04 -14.51 -1.26
CA GLU A 88 30.18 -14.02 -2.32
C GLU A 88 28.96 -13.31 -1.74
N CYS A 89 28.68 -12.12 -2.22
CA CYS A 89 27.49 -11.35 -1.83
C CYS A 89 26.89 -10.64 -3.06
N THR A 90 25.58 -10.44 -3.02
CA THR A 90 24.84 -9.68 -4.04
C THR A 90 24.16 -8.49 -3.39
N VAL A 91 24.09 -7.38 -4.13
CA VAL A 91 23.39 -6.16 -3.70
C VAL A 91 22.44 -5.70 -4.81
N GLY A 92 21.31 -5.10 -4.40
CA GLY A 92 20.38 -4.46 -5.31
C GLY A 92 20.54 -2.94 -5.26
N VAL A 93 20.09 -2.27 -6.32
CA VAL A 93 20.12 -0.80 -6.40
C VAL A 93 18.74 -0.25 -6.74
N SER A 94 18.34 0.82 -6.05
CA SER A 94 17.16 1.62 -6.41
C SER A 94 17.63 2.92 -7.06
N ILE A 95 17.13 3.23 -8.26
CA ILE A 95 17.63 4.33 -9.08
C ILE A 95 16.50 5.34 -9.30
N GLY A 96 16.72 6.60 -8.97
CA GLY A 96 15.88 7.72 -9.36
C GLY A 96 16.47 8.45 -10.54
N ILE A 97 15.64 8.77 -11.52
CA ILE A 97 16.07 9.41 -12.78
C ILE A 97 15.35 10.75 -12.93
N CYS A 98 16.13 11.79 -13.16
CA CYS A 98 15.66 13.13 -13.48
C CYS A 98 16.30 13.60 -14.77
N LEU A 99 15.53 14.21 -15.67
CA LEU A 99 15.99 14.67 -16.98
C LEU A 99 16.09 16.17 -17.03
N TYR A 100 17.24 16.69 -17.48
CA TYR A 100 17.43 18.11 -17.79
C TYR A 100 17.19 18.31 -19.30
N PRO A 101 16.50 19.39 -19.73
CA PRO A 101 15.85 20.42 -18.91
C PRO A 101 14.38 20.09 -18.54
N ASP A 102 13.88 18.89 -18.86
CA ASP A 102 12.46 18.55 -18.83
C ASP A 102 11.86 18.60 -17.41
N ASN A 103 12.62 18.15 -16.40
CA ASN A 103 12.13 18.11 -15.03
C ASN A 103 12.49 19.35 -14.21
N SER A 104 13.64 19.98 -14.46
CA SER A 104 14.05 21.28 -13.90
C SER A 104 15.22 21.87 -14.66
N GLN A 105 15.41 23.17 -14.52
CA GLN A 105 16.59 23.90 -15.02
C GLN A 105 17.58 24.25 -13.90
N ASN A 106 17.25 23.92 -12.65
CA ASN A 106 18.07 24.17 -11.48
C ASN A 106 18.71 22.87 -11.01
N ALA A 107 20.01 22.87 -10.73
CA ALA A 107 20.76 21.70 -10.29
C ALA A 107 20.26 21.15 -8.93
N GLU A 108 19.93 22.01 -7.96
CA GLU A 108 19.41 21.61 -6.67
C GLU A 108 18.05 20.89 -6.79
N ASP A 109 17.17 21.43 -7.65
CA ASP A 109 15.87 20.82 -7.91
C ASP A 109 16.00 19.47 -8.64
N LEU A 110 16.96 19.34 -9.56
CA LEU A 110 17.24 18.08 -10.26
C LEU A 110 17.70 16.99 -9.28
N ILE A 111 18.60 17.32 -8.36
CA ILE A 111 19.07 16.40 -7.33
C ILE A 111 17.91 15.97 -6.42
N THR A 112 17.13 16.94 -5.95
CA THR A 112 15.94 16.66 -5.10
C THR A 112 14.93 15.80 -5.83
N SER A 113 14.67 16.06 -7.08
CA SER A 113 13.74 15.30 -7.93
C SER A 113 14.23 13.87 -8.18
N ALA A 114 15.52 13.68 -8.40
CA ALA A 114 16.12 12.35 -8.55
C ALA A 114 16.04 11.55 -7.23
N ASP A 115 16.26 12.19 -6.08
CA ASP A 115 16.14 11.57 -4.77
C ASP A 115 14.68 11.13 -4.50
N MET A 116 13.69 11.95 -4.80
CA MET A 116 12.28 11.59 -4.71
C MET A 116 11.94 10.37 -5.57
N ALA A 117 12.43 10.30 -6.79
CA ALA A 117 12.22 9.18 -7.69
C ALA A 117 12.93 7.91 -7.17
N MET A 118 14.12 8.03 -6.58
CA MET A 118 14.83 6.92 -5.94
C MET A 118 14.07 6.39 -4.73
N TYR A 119 13.53 7.27 -3.90
CA TYR A 119 12.71 6.87 -2.77
C TYR A 119 11.46 6.10 -3.21
N GLU A 120 10.83 6.52 -4.31
CA GLU A 120 9.72 5.81 -4.92
C GLU A 120 10.13 4.42 -5.43
N ALA A 121 11.32 4.30 -6.02
CA ALA A 121 11.87 2.99 -6.40
C ALA A 121 12.11 2.09 -5.17
N LYS A 122 12.54 2.63 -4.03
CA LYS A 122 12.69 1.89 -2.77
C LYS A 122 11.35 1.39 -2.23
N ASN A 123 10.28 2.18 -2.34
CA ASN A 123 8.93 1.83 -1.86
C ASN A 123 8.21 0.80 -2.76
N HIS A 124 8.52 0.77 -4.06
CA HIS A 124 7.91 -0.13 -5.05
C HIS A 124 8.73 -1.40 -5.31
N GLY A 125 9.18 -2.07 -4.26
CA GLY A 125 9.81 -3.38 -4.34
C GLY A 125 11.33 -3.36 -4.39
N LYS A 126 11.98 -2.20 -4.31
CA LYS A 126 13.44 -2.03 -4.40
C LYS A 126 14.03 -2.58 -5.71
N ASN A 127 15.33 -2.49 -5.90
CA ASN A 127 16.05 -3.05 -7.05
C ASN A 127 15.40 -2.74 -8.41
N THR A 128 15.00 -1.49 -8.61
CA THR A 128 14.32 -0.96 -9.80
C THR A 128 14.72 0.48 -10.04
N TYR A 129 14.29 1.05 -11.15
CA TYR A 129 14.43 2.49 -11.41
C TYR A 129 13.06 3.17 -11.55
N ARG A 130 13.00 4.47 -11.27
CA ARG A 130 11.85 5.34 -11.49
C ARG A 130 12.28 6.66 -12.07
N PHE A 131 11.49 7.19 -12.99
CA PHE A 131 11.63 8.55 -13.46
C PHE A 131 10.91 9.51 -12.50
N PHE A 132 11.50 10.68 -12.30
CA PHE A 132 10.81 11.75 -11.61
C PHE A 132 9.54 12.13 -12.39
N ASN A 133 8.45 12.24 -11.66
CA ASN A 133 7.19 12.77 -12.14
C ASN A 133 6.80 13.91 -11.16
N PRO A 134 6.42 15.10 -11.61
CA PRO A 134 5.95 16.18 -10.74
C PRO A 134 4.82 15.78 -9.78
N GLU A 135 4.01 14.77 -10.13
CA GLU A 135 3.03 14.19 -9.24
C GLU A 135 3.66 13.50 -8.00
N LEU A 136 4.90 12.99 -8.12
CA LEU A 136 5.62 12.39 -7.00
C LEU A 136 6.00 13.45 -5.96
N SER A 137 6.42 14.65 -6.39
CA SER A 137 6.69 15.76 -5.49
C SER A 137 5.45 16.14 -4.70
N ARG A 138 4.32 16.27 -5.40
CA ARG A 138 3.03 16.58 -4.78
C ARG A 138 2.58 15.48 -3.81
N THR A 139 2.80 14.22 -4.17
CA THR A 139 2.48 13.06 -3.31
C THR A 139 3.35 13.04 -2.05
N ALA A 140 4.65 13.36 -2.16
CA ALA A 140 5.55 13.42 -1.03
C ALA A 140 5.21 14.57 -0.07
N GLU A 141 4.91 15.77 -0.60
CA GLU A 141 4.45 16.91 0.18
C GLU A 141 3.13 16.62 0.89
N LEU A 142 2.17 16.03 0.18
CA LEU A 142 0.89 15.60 0.73
C LEU A 142 1.08 14.59 1.86
N LYS A 143 2.01 13.64 1.69
CA LYS A 143 2.34 12.65 2.70
C LYS A 143 2.85 13.28 3.99
N VAL A 144 3.77 14.23 3.91
CA VAL A 144 4.30 14.97 5.07
C VAL A 144 3.20 15.80 5.74
N LEU A 145 2.36 16.45 4.95
CA LEU A 145 1.19 17.19 5.46
C LEU A 145 0.22 16.26 6.19
N LEU A 146 -0.13 15.13 5.61
CA LEU A 146 -1.05 14.15 6.20
C LEU A 146 -0.49 13.50 7.47
N ASP A 147 0.82 13.25 7.56
CA ASP A 147 1.47 12.72 8.77
C ASP A 147 1.24 13.62 9.99
N ASN A 148 1.31 14.93 9.80
CA ASN A 148 1.08 15.89 10.85
C ASN A 148 -0.42 16.09 11.12
N ALA A 149 -1.23 16.18 10.07
CA ALA A 149 -2.66 16.46 10.14
C ALA A 149 -3.46 15.33 10.81
N ILE A 150 -3.14 14.06 10.52
CA ILE A 150 -3.81 12.88 11.12
C ILE A 150 -3.81 12.93 12.65
N ARG A 151 -2.74 13.46 13.26
CA ARG A 151 -2.63 13.55 14.73
C ARG A 151 -3.66 14.47 15.36
N VAL A 152 -4.12 15.45 14.63
CA VAL A 152 -5.04 16.48 15.11
C VAL A 152 -6.43 16.39 14.47
N ALA A 153 -6.63 15.56 13.47
CA ALA A 153 -7.89 15.40 12.76
C ALA A 153 -9.07 15.02 13.70
N ILE A 154 -8.82 14.06 14.61
CA ILE A 154 -9.83 13.63 15.61
C ILE A 154 -10.18 14.77 16.56
N PRO A 155 -9.23 15.37 17.31
CA PRO A 155 -9.58 16.44 18.27
C PRO A 155 -10.12 17.70 17.60
N ASN A 156 -9.78 17.97 16.34
CA ASN A 156 -10.30 19.10 15.60
C ASN A 156 -11.72 18.87 15.03
N GLY A 157 -12.24 17.64 15.09
CA GLY A 157 -13.57 17.32 14.53
C GLY A 157 -13.60 17.37 13.00
N GLU A 158 -12.48 17.09 12.35
CA GLU A 158 -12.35 17.11 10.89
C GLU A 158 -12.89 15.84 10.23
N LEU A 159 -13.07 14.77 11.02
CA LEU A 159 -13.57 13.47 10.57
C LEU A 159 -15.10 13.39 10.68
N HIS A 160 -15.73 12.71 9.71
CA HIS A 160 -17.15 12.40 9.77
C HIS A 160 -17.44 11.07 9.06
N LEU A 161 -18.60 10.49 9.35
CA LEU A 161 -19.05 9.26 8.71
C LEU A 161 -20.11 9.57 7.65
N MET A 162 -19.98 8.88 6.52
CA MET A 162 -21.07 8.71 5.56
C MET A 162 -21.57 7.27 5.60
N PHE A 163 -22.86 7.07 5.39
CA PHE A 163 -23.48 5.75 5.45
C PHE A 163 -23.96 5.36 4.06
N GLN A 164 -23.38 4.29 3.50
CA GLN A 164 -23.78 3.74 2.22
C GLN A 164 -24.84 2.65 2.44
N PRO A 165 -26.07 2.82 1.95
CA PRO A 165 -27.14 1.86 2.20
C PRO A 165 -26.91 0.56 1.45
N GLN A 166 -27.27 -0.56 2.10
CA GLN A 166 -27.22 -1.90 1.54
C GLN A 166 -28.64 -2.44 1.35
N PHE A 167 -28.94 -2.93 0.16
CA PHE A 167 -30.28 -3.38 -0.21
C PHE A 167 -30.30 -4.87 -0.53
N ARG A 168 -31.35 -5.56 -0.09
CA ARG A 168 -31.59 -6.94 -0.47
C ARG A 168 -32.06 -7.01 -1.93
N LEU A 169 -31.35 -7.81 -2.73
CA LEU A 169 -31.61 -7.92 -4.18
C LEU A 169 -33.00 -8.49 -4.52
N THR A 170 -33.56 -9.34 -3.64
CA THR A 170 -34.84 -10.03 -3.92
C THR A 170 -36.06 -9.14 -3.79
N ASP A 171 -36.03 -8.14 -2.92
CA ASP A 171 -37.20 -7.29 -2.59
C ASP A 171 -36.87 -5.80 -2.49
N GLY A 172 -35.62 -5.41 -2.70
CA GLY A 172 -35.17 -4.02 -2.65
C GLY A 172 -35.23 -3.37 -1.25
N LYS A 173 -35.39 -4.16 -0.19
CA LYS A 173 -35.45 -3.61 1.17
C LYS A 173 -34.08 -3.25 1.68
N LEU A 174 -34.01 -2.15 2.43
CA LEU A 174 -32.84 -1.74 3.19
C LEU A 174 -32.54 -2.80 4.28
N VAL A 175 -31.35 -3.36 4.28
CA VAL A 175 -30.93 -4.42 5.20
C VAL A 175 -29.75 -4.02 6.08
N GLY A 176 -29.04 -2.96 5.73
CA GLY A 176 -27.90 -2.44 6.46
C GLY A 176 -27.35 -1.18 5.82
N ALA A 177 -26.26 -0.69 6.38
CA ALA A 177 -25.45 0.35 5.76
C ALA A 177 -23.98 0.15 6.12
N GLU A 178 -23.08 0.59 5.26
CA GLU A 178 -21.65 0.62 5.52
C GLU A 178 -21.23 2.02 5.97
N ALA A 179 -20.52 2.11 7.10
CA ALA A 179 -19.96 3.35 7.61
C ALA A 179 -18.63 3.64 6.92
N LEU A 180 -18.59 4.73 6.20
CA LEU A 180 -17.44 5.13 5.41
C LEU A 180 -16.85 6.42 5.97
N LEU A 181 -15.60 6.33 6.44
CA LEU A 181 -14.86 7.46 6.97
C LEU A 181 -14.60 8.51 5.88
N ARG A 182 -14.78 9.79 6.23
CA ARG A 182 -14.47 10.95 5.39
C ARG A 182 -13.68 11.95 6.22
N TRP A 183 -12.75 12.63 5.59
CA TRP A 183 -11.96 13.67 6.23
C TRP A 183 -12.09 14.99 5.47
N ASN A 184 -12.58 16.01 6.14
CA ASN A 184 -12.64 17.37 5.64
C ASN A 184 -11.45 18.15 6.20
N HIS A 185 -10.33 18.12 5.47
CA HIS A 185 -9.13 18.85 5.87
C HIS A 185 -9.30 20.35 5.57
N PRO A 186 -8.90 21.27 6.49
CA PRO A 186 -9.13 22.71 6.32
C PRO A 186 -8.51 23.29 5.05
N GLU A 187 -7.33 22.83 4.68
CA GLU A 187 -6.58 23.36 3.52
C GLU A 187 -6.72 22.49 2.26
N LEU A 188 -6.83 21.16 2.42
CA LEU A 188 -6.85 20.20 1.31
C LEU A 188 -8.28 19.87 0.85
N GLY A 189 -9.31 20.32 1.58
CA GLY A 189 -10.70 19.95 1.30
C GLY A 189 -11.03 18.51 1.70
N THR A 190 -11.99 17.88 1.02
CA THR A 190 -12.40 16.51 1.32
C THR A 190 -11.40 15.51 0.73
N LEU A 191 -10.74 14.76 1.62
CA LEU A 191 -9.79 13.73 1.26
C LEU A 191 -10.47 12.37 1.06
N ALA A 192 -10.02 11.62 0.05
CA ALA A 192 -10.47 10.26 -0.16
C ALA A 192 -9.85 9.31 0.89
N PRO A 193 -10.59 8.27 1.36
CA PRO A 193 -10.08 7.32 2.35
C PRO A 193 -8.73 6.71 1.98
N ASP A 194 -8.55 6.30 0.72
CA ASP A 194 -7.31 5.69 0.23
C ASP A 194 -6.07 6.60 0.37
N GLU A 195 -6.26 7.91 0.43
CA GLU A 195 -5.15 8.87 0.55
C GLU A 195 -4.60 8.92 1.96
N PHE A 196 -5.47 8.91 2.99
CA PHE A 196 -5.04 9.10 4.36
C PHE A 196 -5.00 7.80 5.19
N ILE A 197 -5.77 6.76 4.84
CA ILE A 197 -5.75 5.47 5.55
C ILE A 197 -4.36 4.82 5.42
N ARG A 198 -3.81 4.74 4.18
CA ARG A 198 -2.44 4.23 3.97
C ARG A 198 -1.39 4.99 4.80
N GLN A 199 -1.58 6.30 4.95
CA GLN A 199 -0.69 7.11 5.75
C GLN A 199 -0.86 6.85 7.24
N ALA A 200 -2.10 6.66 7.71
CA ALA A 200 -2.40 6.27 9.09
C ALA A 200 -1.82 4.89 9.45
N GLU A 201 -1.83 3.95 8.52
CA GLU A 201 -1.18 2.65 8.66
C GLU A 201 0.33 2.78 8.78
N ALA A 202 0.96 3.54 7.87
CA ALA A 202 2.41 3.73 7.84
C ALA A 202 2.96 4.39 9.11
N ASN A 203 2.21 5.31 9.72
CA ASN A 203 2.60 6.01 10.95
C ASN A 203 2.02 5.39 12.24
N GLY A 204 1.32 4.25 12.15
CA GLY A 204 0.76 3.51 13.28
C GLY A 204 -0.46 4.17 13.95
N LYS A 205 -1.11 5.12 13.28
CA LYS A 205 -2.29 5.83 13.78
C LYS A 205 -3.62 5.19 13.38
N ILE A 206 -3.59 4.18 12.55
CA ILE A 206 -4.79 3.55 12.02
C ILE A 206 -5.72 3.00 13.12
N CYS A 207 -5.18 2.40 14.18
CA CYS A 207 -6.00 1.89 15.29
C CYS A 207 -6.75 3.00 16.04
N GLU A 208 -6.19 4.22 16.10
CA GLU A 208 -6.86 5.37 16.72
C GLU A 208 -8.05 5.82 15.85
N LEU A 209 -7.89 5.78 14.52
CA LEU A 209 -8.97 6.06 13.58
C LEU A 209 -10.07 5.00 13.65
N ASP A 210 -9.71 3.72 13.68
CA ASP A 210 -10.68 2.62 13.79
C ASP A 210 -11.46 2.68 15.11
N ASP A 211 -10.80 3.01 16.23
CA ASP A 211 -11.43 3.21 17.53
C ASP A 211 -12.43 4.40 17.46
N TRP A 212 -12.04 5.51 16.79
CA TRP A 212 -12.90 6.66 16.59
C TRP A 212 -14.12 6.34 15.70
N VAL A 213 -13.92 5.58 14.61
CA VAL A 213 -15.03 5.14 13.73
C VAL A 213 -16.04 4.32 14.52
N LEU A 214 -15.56 3.38 15.34
CA LEU A 214 -16.42 2.56 16.20
C LEU A 214 -17.25 3.42 17.18
N GLU A 215 -16.59 4.38 17.85
CA GLU A 215 -17.25 5.32 18.77
C GLU A 215 -18.32 6.13 18.03
N ALA A 216 -17.97 6.73 16.90
CA ALA A 216 -18.87 7.54 16.08
C ALA A 216 -20.08 6.75 15.55
N VAL A 217 -19.90 5.46 15.21
CA VAL A 217 -21.01 4.57 14.79
C VAL A 217 -21.93 4.29 15.97
N ILE A 218 -21.40 4.00 17.16
CA ILE A 218 -22.20 3.76 18.37
C ILE A 218 -23.01 5.02 18.74
N ASP A 219 -22.39 6.18 18.69
CA ASP A 219 -23.06 7.46 18.95
C ASP A 219 -24.16 7.73 17.93
N GLN A 220 -23.92 7.44 16.66
CA GLN A 220 -24.93 7.59 15.61
C GLN A 220 -26.12 6.64 15.81
N LEU A 221 -25.87 5.38 16.22
CA LEU A 221 -26.94 4.45 16.56
C LEU A 221 -27.79 4.95 17.74
N GLN A 222 -27.16 5.57 18.75
CA GLN A 222 -27.86 6.20 19.86
C GLN A 222 -28.72 7.38 19.38
N ILE A 223 -28.21 8.20 18.45
CA ILE A 223 -28.99 9.32 17.89
C ILE A 223 -30.17 8.79 17.11
N TRP A 224 -30.03 7.73 16.33
CA TRP A 224 -31.12 7.12 15.58
C TRP A 224 -32.19 6.52 16.51
N GLU A 225 -31.77 5.79 17.55
CA GLU A 225 -32.69 5.25 18.56
C GLU A 225 -33.50 6.36 19.23
N ASN A 226 -32.85 7.47 19.61
CA ASN A 226 -33.53 8.62 20.23
C ASN A 226 -34.53 9.33 19.29
N LYS A 227 -34.44 9.09 17.98
CA LYS A 227 -35.35 9.60 16.96
C LYS A 227 -36.39 8.56 16.52
N ASP A 228 -36.53 7.46 17.26
CA ASP A 228 -37.43 6.34 16.93
C ASP A 228 -37.19 5.76 15.51
N LEU A 229 -35.96 5.89 14.98
CA LEU A 229 -35.60 5.28 13.71
C LEU A 229 -35.28 3.79 13.91
N HIS A 230 -35.76 2.98 12.97
CA HIS A 230 -35.48 1.55 13.03
C HIS A 230 -33.97 1.29 12.90
N ALA A 231 -33.45 0.56 13.86
CA ALA A 231 -32.06 0.13 13.85
C ALA A 231 -31.80 -0.82 12.68
N ILE A 232 -30.81 -0.50 11.88
CA ILE A 232 -30.26 -1.35 10.83
C ILE A 232 -28.84 -1.76 11.19
N PRO A 233 -28.36 -2.93 10.77
CA PRO A 233 -26.96 -3.30 10.93
C PRO A 233 -26.04 -2.27 10.25
N ILE A 234 -24.93 -1.94 10.92
CA ILE A 234 -23.90 -1.07 10.37
C ILE A 234 -22.61 -1.84 10.23
N ALA A 235 -22.12 -1.91 8.99
CA ALA A 235 -20.84 -2.46 8.66
C ALA A 235 -19.75 -1.40 8.81
N LEU A 236 -18.60 -1.77 9.37
CA LEU A 236 -17.43 -0.89 9.52
C LEU A 236 -16.15 -1.67 9.22
N ASN A 237 -15.27 -1.03 8.45
CA ASN A 237 -14.00 -1.59 8.05
C ASN A 237 -13.00 -1.53 9.21
N PHE A 238 -12.30 -2.64 9.46
CA PHE A 238 -11.17 -2.71 10.38
C PHE A 238 -9.87 -2.95 9.61
N SER A 239 -8.87 -2.16 9.96
CA SER A 239 -7.51 -2.35 9.44
C SER A 239 -6.90 -3.68 9.89
N ALA A 240 -5.86 -4.15 9.18
CA ALA A 240 -5.09 -5.31 9.58
C ALA A 240 -4.49 -5.16 10.99
N ALA A 241 -4.00 -3.96 11.33
CA ALA A 241 -3.46 -3.64 12.63
C ALA A 241 -4.51 -3.77 13.74
N GLN A 242 -5.74 -3.28 13.50
CA GLN A 242 -6.84 -3.39 14.44
C GLN A 242 -7.31 -4.83 14.60
N ALA A 243 -7.50 -5.56 13.51
CA ALA A 243 -7.91 -6.96 13.51
C ALA A 243 -6.91 -7.85 14.26
N SER A 244 -5.61 -7.52 14.20
CA SER A 244 -4.52 -8.24 14.88
C SER A 244 -4.22 -7.72 16.30
N ARG A 245 -4.97 -6.75 16.82
CA ARG A 245 -4.73 -6.14 18.13
C ARG A 245 -5.06 -7.11 19.27
N PRO A 246 -4.11 -7.50 20.13
CA PRO A 246 -4.34 -8.51 21.17
C PRO A 246 -5.45 -8.17 22.19
N SER A 247 -5.75 -6.88 22.37
CA SER A 247 -6.75 -6.35 23.32
C SER A 247 -8.03 -5.85 22.65
N LEU A 248 -8.33 -6.28 21.42
CA LEU A 248 -9.43 -5.76 20.61
C LEU A 248 -10.78 -5.81 21.33
N ALA A 249 -11.17 -6.94 21.89
CA ALA A 249 -12.43 -7.11 22.60
C ALA A 249 -12.56 -6.18 23.83
N LEU A 250 -11.44 -5.95 24.54
CA LEU A 250 -11.39 -5.00 25.65
C LEU A 250 -11.55 -3.56 25.17
N ALA A 251 -10.91 -3.19 24.07
CA ALA A 251 -11.05 -1.87 23.47
C ALA A 251 -12.49 -1.59 23.06
N ILE A 252 -13.12 -2.51 22.33
CA ILE A 252 -14.53 -2.42 21.93
C ILE A 252 -15.46 -2.32 23.15
N THR A 253 -15.22 -3.14 24.17
CA THR A 253 -16.01 -3.10 25.41
C THR A 253 -15.91 -1.75 26.10
N ARG A 254 -14.72 -1.15 26.13
CA ARG A 254 -14.47 0.17 26.72
C ARG A 254 -15.15 1.27 25.93
N ILE A 255 -15.03 1.26 24.59
CA ILE A 255 -15.65 2.25 23.69
C ILE A 255 -17.17 2.17 23.80
N ALA A 256 -17.73 0.95 23.74
CA ALA A 256 -19.17 0.78 23.85
C ALA A 256 -19.75 1.21 25.21
N GLY A 257 -18.98 1.12 26.31
CA GLY A 257 -19.39 1.59 27.63
C GLY A 257 -20.79 1.07 28.00
N ASN A 258 -21.72 2.00 28.26
CA ASN A 258 -23.12 1.72 28.56
C ASN A 258 -23.96 1.34 27.32
N ASN A 259 -23.42 1.53 26.12
CA ASN A 259 -24.11 1.35 24.85
C ASN A 259 -23.89 -0.05 24.22
N ARG A 260 -23.48 -1.04 25.02
CA ARG A 260 -23.22 -2.43 24.57
C ARG A 260 -24.37 -3.06 23.79
N ARG A 261 -25.62 -2.59 24.01
CA ARG A 261 -26.78 -3.08 23.26
C ARG A 261 -26.67 -2.87 21.75
N PHE A 262 -25.85 -1.91 21.31
CA PHE A 262 -25.63 -1.65 19.89
C PHE A 262 -24.62 -2.58 19.25
N LEU A 263 -23.78 -3.30 20.01
CA LEU A 263 -22.77 -4.20 19.48
C LEU A 263 -23.35 -5.25 18.52
N ARG A 264 -24.53 -5.78 18.84
CA ARG A 264 -25.26 -6.74 17.98
C ARG A 264 -25.76 -6.15 16.65
N GLN A 265 -25.69 -4.82 16.47
CA GLN A 265 -26.01 -4.14 15.23
C GLN A 265 -24.76 -3.84 14.40
N LEU A 266 -23.58 -4.19 14.91
CA LEU A 266 -22.33 -3.99 14.20
C LEU A 266 -21.98 -5.23 13.37
N GLU A 267 -21.44 -4.96 12.19
CA GLU A 267 -20.75 -5.95 11.34
C GLU A 267 -19.33 -5.44 11.08
N ILE A 268 -18.33 -6.16 11.55
CA ILE A 268 -16.93 -5.79 11.35
C ILE A 268 -16.44 -6.44 10.07
N GLU A 269 -15.93 -5.62 9.16
CA GLU A 269 -15.36 -6.05 7.89
C GLU A 269 -13.84 -6.13 7.99
N ILE A 270 -13.28 -7.26 7.59
CA ILE A 270 -11.84 -7.50 7.51
C ILE A 270 -11.48 -8.01 6.13
N THR A 271 -10.41 -7.52 5.55
CA THR A 271 -9.95 -7.99 4.25
C THR A 271 -9.31 -9.38 4.34
N GLU A 272 -9.35 -10.15 3.26
CA GLU A 272 -8.72 -11.46 3.18
C GLU A 272 -7.22 -11.39 3.55
N THR A 273 -6.50 -10.41 3.01
CA THR A 273 -5.07 -10.20 3.25
C THR A 273 -4.76 -9.93 4.73
N SER A 274 -5.56 -9.07 5.37
CA SER A 274 -5.43 -8.75 6.79
C SER A 274 -5.54 -9.96 7.70
N ALA A 275 -6.43 -10.89 7.34
CA ALA A 275 -6.66 -12.10 8.12
C ALA A 275 -5.53 -13.13 7.99
N ILE A 276 -4.77 -13.13 6.89
CA ILE A 276 -3.67 -14.09 6.66
C ILE A 276 -2.43 -13.72 7.45
N GLU A 277 -2.09 -12.44 7.57
CA GLU A 277 -0.82 -11.99 8.18
C GLU A 277 -0.63 -12.45 9.63
N ASN A 278 -1.73 -12.51 10.43
CA ASN A 278 -1.70 -12.89 11.85
C ASN A 278 -2.87 -13.82 12.21
N ILE A 279 -3.05 -14.89 11.46
CA ILE A 279 -4.25 -15.75 11.46
C ILE A 279 -4.68 -16.22 12.86
N ASP A 280 -3.75 -16.57 13.74
CA ASP A 280 -4.09 -17.11 15.08
C ASP A 280 -4.64 -15.99 15.98
N ILE A 281 -4.08 -14.79 15.94
CA ILE A 281 -4.58 -13.64 16.70
C ILE A 281 -5.92 -13.18 16.15
N VAL A 282 -6.05 -13.05 14.83
CA VAL A 282 -7.30 -12.66 14.18
C VAL A 282 -8.41 -13.66 14.47
N THR A 283 -8.14 -14.96 14.39
CA THR A 283 -9.13 -16.01 14.72
C THR A 283 -9.59 -15.91 16.19
N SER A 284 -8.65 -15.65 17.11
CA SER A 284 -8.97 -15.46 18.53
C SER A 284 -9.84 -14.21 18.74
N ASN A 285 -9.50 -13.11 18.07
CA ASN A 285 -10.28 -11.88 18.14
C ASN A 285 -11.68 -12.06 17.55
N ILE A 286 -11.82 -12.69 16.38
CA ILE A 286 -13.12 -13.02 15.78
C ILE A 286 -13.99 -13.80 16.75
N LYS A 287 -13.43 -14.83 17.42
CA LYS A 287 -14.17 -15.58 18.42
C LYS A 287 -14.68 -14.70 19.56
N ALA A 288 -13.82 -13.83 20.10
CA ALA A 288 -14.21 -12.91 21.17
C ALA A 288 -15.29 -11.91 20.73
N LEU A 289 -15.22 -11.42 19.46
CA LEU A 289 -16.24 -10.55 18.89
C LEU A 289 -17.59 -11.26 18.71
N LYS A 290 -17.57 -12.51 18.29
CA LYS A 290 -18.78 -13.35 18.20
C LYS A 290 -19.45 -13.59 19.56
N GLU A 291 -18.67 -13.72 20.64
CA GLU A 291 -19.18 -13.81 22.01
C GLU A 291 -19.86 -12.48 22.47
N MET A 292 -19.61 -11.38 21.76
CA MET A 292 -20.24 -10.07 21.95
C MET A 292 -21.44 -9.83 21.01
N ASP A 293 -21.89 -10.85 20.26
CA ASP A 293 -22.93 -10.79 19.24
C ASP A 293 -22.60 -9.86 18.04
N ILE A 294 -21.32 -9.57 17.80
CA ILE A 294 -20.87 -8.79 16.65
C ILE A 294 -20.77 -9.73 15.44
N LYS A 295 -21.28 -9.29 14.28
CA LYS A 295 -21.14 -10.01 13.02
C LYS A 295 -19.79 -9.71 12.37
N ILE A 296 -19.28 -10.68 11.61
CA ILE A 296 -18.00 -10.57 10.91
C ILE A 296 -18.24 -10.76 9.41
N ALA A 297 -17.80 -9.81 8.63
CA ALA A 297 -17.74 -9.90 7.18
C ALA A 297 -16.29 -10.03 6.70
N MET A 298 -16.10 -10.83 5.67
CA MET A 298 -14.82 -10.87 4.94
C MET A 298 -14.98 -10.04 3.67
N ASP A 299 -14.16 -9.02 3.53
CA ASP A 299 -14.18 -8.12 2.38
C ASP A 299 -13.12 -8.47 1.34
N ASP A 300 -13.29 -7.96 0.11
CA ASP A 300 -12.45 -8.17 -1.06
C ASP A 300 -12.24 -9.66 -1.42
N PHE A 301 -13.22 -10.51 -1.10
CA PHE A 301 -13.09 -11.94 -1.35
C PHE A 301 -12.96 -12.26 -2.85
N GLY A 302 -11.89 -12.96 -3.21
CA GLY A 302 -11.57 -13.36 -4.58
C GLY A 302 -10.61 -12.42 -5.32
N ALA A 303 -10.16 -11.32 -4.72
CA ALA A 303 -9.16 -10.42 -5.31
C ALA A 303 -7.73 -10.99 -5.23
N GLY A 304 -7.48 -11.97 -4.34
CA GLY A 304 -6.16 -12.53 -4.08
C GLY A 304 -6.12 -14.06 -4.14
N HIS A 305 -5.20 -14.65 -3.39
CA HIS A 305 -5.11 -16.10 -3.22
C HIS A 305 -6.15 -16.56 -2.19
N SER A 306 -7.39 -16.75 -2.66
CA SER A 306 -8.52 -17.16 -1.82
C SER A 306 -8.18 -18.35 -0.94
N SER A 307 -7.91 -18.09 0.33
CA SER A 307 -7.60 -19.12 1.30
C SER A 307 -8.89 -19.68 1.88
N LEU A 308 -9.40 -20.76 1.28
CA LEU A 308 -10.49 -21.57 1.86
C LEU A 308 -10.21 -21.95 3.32
N THR A 309 -8.95 -21.94 3.73
CA THR A 309 -8.51 -22.17 5.10
C THR A 309 -9.04 -21.11 6.07
N LEU A 310 -9.12 -19.85 5.65
CA LEU A 310 -9.69 -18.78 6.48
C LEU A 310 -11.17 -19.00 6.75
N LEU A 311 -11.94 -19.36 5.72
CA LEU A 311 -13.36 -19.62 5.86
C LEU A 311 -13.66 -20.81 6.75
N THR A 312 -12.76 -21.79 6.84
CA THR A 312 -12.93 -22.94 7.72
C THR A 312 -12.50 -22.68 9.16
N ARG A 313 -11.58 -21.73 9.38
CA ARG A 313 -11.05 -21.38 10.71
C ARG A 313 -11.80 -20.23 11.39
N CYS A 314 -12.29 -19.28 10.60
CA CYS A 314 -12.96 -18.09 11.08
C CYS A 314 -14.48 -18.24 10.95
N ALA A 315 -15.22 -17.87 12.01
CA ALA A 315 -16.69 -17.85 12.00
C ALA A 315 -17.21 -16.60 11.27
N ILE A 316 -17.10 -16.60 9.94
CA ILE A 316 -17.54 -15.51 9.07
C ILE A 316 -19.05 -15.61 8.83
N ASP A 317 -19.76 -14.49 8.95
CA ASP A 317 -21.20 -14.39 8.70
C ASP A 317 -21.51 -13.95 7.27
N THR A 318 -20.70 -13.04 6.70
CA THR A 318 -20.92 -12.44 5.39
C THR A 318 -19.65 -12.49 4.54
N LEU A 319 -19.80 -12.75 3.23
CA LEU A 319 -18.73 -12.62 2.25
C LEU A 319 -19.08 -11.47 1.31
N LYS A 320 -18.20 -10.48 1.21
CA LYS A 320 -18.29 -9.38 0.26
C LYS A 320 -17.37 -9.71 -0.93
N ILE A 321 -17.99 -9.92 -2.08
CA ILE A 321 -17.26 -10.27 -3.31
C ILE A 321 -16.64 -9.02 -3.90
N ASP A 322 -15.35 -9.06 -4.19
CA ASP A 322 -14.62 -7.96 -4.80
C ASP A 322 -15.25 -7.50 -6.13
N ARG A 323 -15.21 -6.20 -6.35
CA ARG A 323 -15.80 -5.54 -7.52
C ARG A 323 -15.20 -6.04 -8.84
N ASN A 324 -13.91 -6.42 -8.88
CA ASN A 324 -13.29 -6.93 -10.08
C ASN A 324 -13.86 -8.30 -10.47
N VAL A 325 -14.12 -9.18 -9.49
CA VAL A 325 -14.78 -10.46 -9.72
C VAL A 325 -16.20 -10.25 -10.30
N THR A 326 -16.97 -9.31 -9.73
CA THR A 326 -18.32 -9.05 -10.21
C THR A 326 -18.38 -8.38 -11.59
N ARG A 327 -17.36 -7.60 -11.97
CA ARG A 327 -17.24 -7.02 -13.33
C ARG A 327 -17.04 -8.07 -14.39
N GLU A 328 -16.29 -9.13 -14.11
CA GLU A 328 -16.06 -10.23 -15.04
C GLU A 328 -17.31 -11.08 -15.30
N ILE A 329 -18.24 -11.12 -14.35
CA ILE A 329 -19.53 -11.84 -14.53
C ILE A 329 -20.32 -11.29 -15.72
N LYS A 330 -20.19 -10.00 -16.06
CA LYS A 330 -20.87 -9.38 -17.21
C LYS A 330 -20.40 -9.92 -18.57
N THR A 331 -19.24 -10.55 -18.63
CA THR A 331 -18.64 -11.07 -19.88
C THR A 331 -18.82 -12.57 -20.09
N CYS A 332 -19.63 -13.25 -19.30
CA CYS A 332 -20.02 -14.66 -19.49
C CYS A 332 -18.89 -15.71 -19.47
N LEU A 333 -17.66 -15.36 -19.06
CA LEU A 333 -16.51 -16.26 -19.04
C LEU A 333 -16.48 -17.22 -17.85
N LEU A 334 -17.11 -16.87 -16.73
CA LEU A 334 -17.17 -17.73 -15.53
C LEU A 334 -18.16 -18.91 -15.66
N TYR A 335 -19.09 -18.84 -16.61
CA TYR A 335 -20.10 -19.90 -16.83
C TYR A 335 -19.65 -21.01 -17.79
N THR A 336 -18.48 -20.90 -18.42
CA THR A 336 -18.01 -21.82 -19.46
C THR A 336 -17.06 -22.91 -18.98
N SER A 337 -16.73 -22.98 -17.71
CA SER A 337 -15.98 -24.12 -17.15
C SER A 337 -16.98 -25.19 -16.72
N PRO A 338 -17.20 -26.25 -17.53
CA PRO A 338 -18.13 -27.31 -17.14
C PRO A 338 -17.64 -27.97 -15.87
N SER A 339 -18.53 -28.06 -14.87
CA SER A 339 -18.26 -28.79 -13.64
C SER A 339 -17.81 -30.22 -13.99
N PRO A 340 -16.88 -30.82 -13.24
CA PRO A 340 -16.54 -32.24 -13.42
C PRO A 340 -17.76 -33.18 -13.41
N ARG A 341 -18.86 -32.77 -12.80
CA ARG A 341 -20.16 -33.51 -12.81
C ARG A 341 -20.90 -33.40 -14.14
N ASP A 342 -20.68 -32.38 -14.93
CA ASP A 342 -21.35 -32.20 -16.21
C ASP A 342 -20.73 -33.08 -17.32
N ARG A 343 -19.47 -33.50 -17.17
CA ARG A 343 -18.79 -34.43 -18.07
C ARG A 343 -19.30 -35.86 -17.99
N THR A 344 -20.01 -36.24 -16.93
CA THR A 344 -20.52 -37.59 -16.75
C THR A 344 -21.91 -37.80 -17.32
N ARG A 345 -22.64 -36.74 -17.68
CA ARG A 345 -23.99 -36.85 -18.29
C ARG A 345 -24.03 -36.96 -19.81
N SER A 346 -22.91 -36.74 -20.50
CA SER A 346 -22.89 -36.79 -21.98
C SER A 346 -22.44 -38.12 -22.58
N ARG A 347 -22.42 -39.21 -21.80
CA ARG A 347 -22.15 -40.57 -22.28
C ARG A 347 -23.33 -41.51 -21.97
N MET A 348 -24.46 -41.29 -22.62
CA MET A 348 -25.37 -42.41 -22.88
C MET A 348 -25.24 -42.77 -24.35
N PRO A 349 -24.91 -44.02 -24.70
CA PRO A 349 -24.92 -44.45 -26.08
C PRO A 349 -26.39 -44.56 -26.52
N SER A 350 -26.69 -43.98 -27.67
CA SER A 350 -27.91 -44.29 -28.43
C SER A 350 -27.80 -45.74 -28.86
N SER A 351 -28.55 -46.62 -28.26
CA SER A 351 -28.75 -47.96 -28.75
C SER A 351 -30.14 -48.08 -29.36
N ALA A 352 -30.10 -48.40 -30.64
CA ALA A 352 -31.08 -49.06 -31.49
C ALA A 352 -32.47 -48.42 -31.65
#